data_1ddc94f59fa2c20a2c4815d60dadcb4f
#
_entry.id   1ddc94f59fa2c20a2c4815d60dadcb4f
#
_cell.length_a   1.000
_cell.length_b   1.000
_cell.length_c   1.000
_cell.angle_alpha   90.00
_cell.angle_beta   90.00
_cell.angle_gamma   90.00
#
_symmetry.space_group_name_H-M   'P 1'
#
loop_
_entity.id
_entity.type
_entity.pdbx_description
1 polymer ?
#
loop_
_entity_poly.entity_id
_entity_poly.type
_entity_poly.pdbx_seq_one_letter_code
_entity_poly.pdbx_strand_id
1 'polypeptide(L)'
;MSHRNARLNIRGRVLLIERVVGQGRPVAHVAKELGLSRQCAHRWVRRYRHEGVAGLHDRSSRPQRSPTRTPVHVEVQVLQLRREQRRGPEWIGAELGLPARTVGAILRRHEVPHLADCDPLTGQQIRATRHTAQRYERSQPGELVHMDVKKLGRIPDGGGWRAQGGTVANHASRADKTPLGYDYVHSAIDDHSRLAYSEILTDEKGVTCRGFLLRAAAYFAAHGITQIQRVMTDNAWAYRYSLHSVIDHLGAKHLFIRPHCPWQNGKVERLNRTLQSEWAYRQVFHSNQERAAALAPWLEHYNNQRRHSALGGRPPISRLSTT
;
A
#
# COMPACT_ATOMS: atom_id res chain seq x y z
N MET A 1 -27.54 -1.27 0.47
CA MET A 1 -28.01 -2.46 1.21
C MET A 1 -28.54 -1.99 2.56
N SER A 2 -29.70 -2.47 2.99
CA SER A 2 -30.25 -2.11 4.31
C SER A 2 -29.42 -2.76 5.41
N HIS A 3 -29.20 -2.03 6.50
CA HIS A 3 -28.45 -2.52 7.65
C HIS A 3 -29.10 -3.77 8.24
N ARG A 4 -28.28 -4.75 8.70
CA ARG A 4 -28.77 -6.03 9.28
C ARG A 4 -29.84 -5.84 10.37
N ASN A 5 -29.75 -4.75 11.14
CA ASN A 5 -30.66 -4.43 12.24
C ASN A 5 -31.76 -3.42 11.86
N ALA A 6 -31.90 -3.07 10.58
CA ALA A 6 -33.01 -2.21 10.14
C ALA A 6 -34.34 -2.93 10.31
N ARG A 7 -35.37 -2.21 10.80
CA ARG A 7 -36.72 -2.76 11.01
C ARG A 7 -37.32 -3.42 9.75
N LEU A 8 -36.91 -3.00 8.56
CA LEU A 8 -37.36 -3.52 7.29
C LEU A 8 -36.19 -4.06 6.43
N ASN A 9 -35.39 -4.94 7.02
CA ASN A 9 -34.43 -5.76 6.28
C ASN A 9 -35.19 -6.86 5.48
N ILE A 10 -34.48 -7.70 4.74
CA ILE A 10 -35.10 -8.77 3.93
C ILE A 10 -35.99 -9.67 4.79
N ARG A 11 -35.60 -10.05 6.00
CA ARG A 11 -36.39 -10.87 6.91
C ARG A 11 -37.69 -10.18 7.30
N GLY A 12 -37.65 -8.89 7.63
CA GLY A 12 -38.83 -8.10 7.94
C GLY A 12 -39.82 -7.99 6.77
N ARG A 13 -39.29 -7.92 5.52
CA ARG A 13 -40.11 -7.93 4.29
C ARG A 13 -40.76 -9.28 4.06
N VAL A 14 -40.03 -10.37 4.25
CA VAL A 14 -40.58 -11.73 4.13
C VAL A 14 -41.69 -11.93 5.19
N LEU A 15 -41.47 -11.55 6.44
CA LEU A 15 -42.49 -11.63 7.51
C LEU A 15 -43.72 -10.82 7.17
N LEU A 16 -43.55 -9.61 6.60
CA LEU A 16 -44.68 -8.80 6.11
C LEU A 16 -45.51 -9.57 5.07
N ILE A 17 -44.85 -10.18 4.08
CA ILE A 17 -45.51 -10.92 3.04
C ILE A 17 -46.19 -12.17 3.57
N GLU A 18 -45.55 -12.94 4.41
CA GLU A 18 -46.13 -14.14 5.03
C GLU A 18 -47.42 -13.81 5.78
N ARG A 19 -47.44 -12.74 6.57
CA ARG A 19 -48.65 -12.34 7.31
C ARG A 19 -49.76 -11.80 6.42
N VAL A 20 -49.41 -11.01 5.40
CA VAL A 20 -50.39 -10.38 4.50
C VAL A 20 -50.89 -11.34 3.43
N VAL A 21 -49.98 -12.01 2.72
CA VAL A 21 -50.31 -12.85 1.55
C VAL A 21 -50.56 -14.30 1.98
N GLY A 22 -49.71 -14.84 2.88
CA GLY A 22 -49.85 -16.22 3.36
C GLY A 22 -51.01 -16.41 4.34
N GLN A 23 -51.15 -15.48 5.33
CA GLN A 23 -52.20 -15.56 6.35
C GLN A 23 -53.45 -14.72 6.05
N GLY A 24 -53.50 -13.99 4.92
CA GLY A 24 -54.65 -13.19 4.50
C GLY A 24 -54.93 -11.95 5.41
N ARG A 25 -53.97 -11.52 6.20
CA ARG A 25 -54.19 -10.44 7.20
C ARG A 25 -54.21 -9.07 6.52
N PRO A 26 -55.04 -8.13 6.99
CA PRO A 26 -55.06 -6.77 6.44
C PRO A 26 -53.70 -6.07 6.53
N VAL A 27 -53.26 -5.47 5.42
CA VAL A 27 -51.94 -4.78 5.34
C VAL A 27 -51.76 -3.71 6.40
N ALA A 28 -52.88 -3.00 6.75
CA ALA A 28 -52.84 -1.94 7.76
C ALA A 28 -52.53 -2.45 9.18
N HIS A 29 -53.06 -3.62 9.54
CA HIS A 29 -52.81 -4.24 10.84
C HIS A 29 -51.38 -4.74 10.95
N VAL A 30 -50.91 -5.47 9.92
CA VAL A 30 -49.56 -5.99 9.88
C VAL A 30 -48.53 -4.84 9.85
N ALA A 31 -48.80 -3.76 9.13
CA ALA A 31 -47.94 -2.57 9.10
C ALA A 31 -47.78 -1.96 10.50
N LYS A 32 -48.90 -1.82 11.25
CA LYS A 32 -48.90 -1.31 12.63
C LYS A 32 -48.08 -2.21 13.57
N GLU A 33 -48.25 -3.53 13.47
CA GLU A 33 -47.48 -4.50 14.27
C GLU A 33 -45.98 -4.44 14.03
N LEU A 34 -45.61 -4.28 12.76
CA LEU A 34 -44.19 -4.20 12.36
C LEU A 34 -43.58 -2.78 12.48
N GLY A 35 -44.36 -1.81 12.96
CA GLY A 35 -43.92 -0.41 13.10
C GLY A 35 -43.61 0.25 11.74
N LEU A 36 -44.38 -0.09 10.70
CA LEU A 36 -44.21 0.42 9.33
C LEU A 36 -45.36 1.37 8.94
N SER A 37 -45.08 2.30 8.06
CA SER A 37 -46.16 3.06 7.40
C SER A 37 -46.98 2.18 6.47
N ARG A 38 -48.29 2.44 6.35
CA ARG A 38 -49.16 1.74 5.39
C ARG A 38 -48.61 1.78 3.98
N GLN A 39 -48.14 2.95 3.51
CA GLN A 39 -47.57 3.11 2.16
C GLN A 39 -46.36 2.22 1.96
N CYS A 40 -45.47 2.12 2.96
CA CYS A 40 -44.30 1.25 2.90
C CYS A 40 -44.73 -0.23 2.76
N ALA A 41 -45.67 -0.68 3.57
CA ALA A 41 -46.18 -2.05 3.53
C ALA A 41 -46.86 -2.36 2.19
N HIS A 42 -47.76 -1.49 1.70
CA HIS A 42 -48.40 -1.65 0.38
C HIS A 42 -47.39 -1.70 -0.77
N ARG A 43 -46.35 -0.89 -0.73
CA ARG A 43 -45.28 -0.93 -1.73
C ARG A 43 -44.59 -2.28 -1.81
N TRP A 44 -44.25 -2.88 -0.64
CA TRP A 44 -43.59 -4.18 -0.61
C TRP A 44 -44.53 -5.32 -1.00
N VAL A 45 -45.78 -5.29 -0.59
CA VAL A 45 -46.79 -6.26 -1.00
C VAL A 45 -47.01 -6.20 -2.53
N ARG A 46 -47.12 -4.98 -3.11
CA ARG A 46 -47.25 -4.82 -4.57
C ARG A 46 -46.02 -5.37 -5.31
N ARG A 47 -44.81 -5.07 -4.84
CA ARG A 47 -43.57 -5.59 -5.44
C ARG A 47 -43.51 -7.12 -5.40
N TYR A 48 -43.88 -7.71 -4.30
CA TYR A 48 -43.94 -9.17 -4.18
C TYR A 48 -44.96 -9.77 -5.12
N ARG A 49 -46.14 -9.17 -5.27
CA ARG A 49 -47.18 -9.67 -6.19
C ARG A 49 -46.74 -9.63 -7.66
N HIS A 50 -45.91 -8.68 -8.05
CA HIS A 50 -45.40 -8.53 -9.42
C HIS A 50 -44.16 -9.35 -9.70
N GLU A 51 -43.28 -9.54 -8.74
CA GLU A 51 -41.91 -10.03 -8.96
C GLU A 51 -41.54 -11.20 -8.03
N GLY A 52 -42.48 -11.66 -7.22
CA GLY A 52 -42.19 -12.71 -6.25
C GLY A 52 -41.15 -12.29 -5.21
N VAL A 53 -40.36 -13.25 -4.74
CA VAL A 53 -39.31 -13.05 -3.72
C VAL A 53 -38.24 -12.09 -4.22
N ALA A 54 -37.92 -12.07 -5.53
CA ALA A 54 -36.95 -11.14 -6.11
C ALA A 54 -37.33 -9.67 -5.89
N GLY A 55 -38.65 -9.36 -5.84
CA GLY A 55 -39.18 -8.04 -5.52
C GLY A 55 -38.85 -7.52 -4.12
N LEU A 56 -38.43 -8.39 -3.19
CA LEU A 56 -38.09 -8.02 -1.82
C LEU A 56 -36.66 -7.55 -1.65
N HIS A 57 -35.82 -7.71 -2.65
CA HIS A 57 -34.43 -7.20 -2.60
C HIS A 57 -34.34 -5.69 -2.76
N ASP A 58 -33.25 -5.11 -2.22
CA ASP A 58 -32.98 -3.70 -2.38
C ASP A 58 -32.68 -3.37 -3.85
N ARG A 59 -33.23 -2.25 -4.30
CA ARG A 59 -32.95 -1.69 -5.62
C ARG A 59 -32.12 -0.43 -5.50
N SER A 60 -31.35 -0.13 -6.52
CA SER A 60 -30.66 1.14 -6.62
C SER A 60 -31.67 2.28 -6.58
N SER A 61 -31.41 3.28 -5.73
CA SER A 61 -32.16 4.53 -5.70
C SER A 61 -31.74 5.52 -6.78
N ARG A 62 -30.74 5.16 -7.61
CA ARG A 62 -30.29 6.04 -8.70
C ARG A 62 -31.38 6.15 -9.75
N PRO A 63 -31.68 7.35 -10.23
CA PRO A 63 -32.58 7.55 -11.35
C PRO A 63 -32.10 6.80 -12.59
N GLN A 64 -32.99 6.12 -13.29
CA GLN A 64 -32.66 5.45 -14.55
C GLN A 64 -32.35 6.44 -15.67
N ARG A 65 -32.91 7.64 -15.59
CA ARG A 65 -32.64 8.75 -16.52
C ARG A 65 -32.11 9.94 -15.73
N SER A 66 -31.09 10.58 -16.24
CA SER A 66 -30.54 11.82 -15.72
C SER A 66 -30.50 12.86 -16.85
N PRO A 67 -31.57 13.64 -17.02
CA PRO A 67 -31.69 14.62 -18.13
C PRO A 67 -30.56 15.66 -18.13
N THR A 68 -30.01 15.95 -16.97
CA THR A 68 -28.92 16.93 -16.78
C THR A 68 -27.53 16.31 -16.88
N ARG A 69 -27.42 15.02 -17.26
CA ARG A 69 -26.13 14.40 -17.46
C ARG A 69 -25.41 15.04 -18.64
N THR A 70 -24.15 15.35 -18.47
CA THR A 70 -23.29 15.86 -19.55
C THR A 70 -23.33 14.88 -20.74
N PRO A 71 -23.54 15.38 -21.97
CA PRO A 71 -23.55 14.56 -23.17
C PRO A 71 -22.25 13.79 -23.38
N VAL A 72 -22.32 12.61 -23.97
CA VAL A 72 -21.15 11.75 -24.16
C VAL A 72 -20.05 12.41 -24.97
N HIS A 73 -20.38 13.17 -26.01
CA HIS A 73 -19.38 13.89 -26.82
C HIS A 73 -18.58 14.90 -25.98
N VAL A 74 -19.22 15.58 -25.01
CA VAL A 74 -18.53 16.51 -24.09
C VAL A 74 -17.65 15.74 -23.10
N GLU A 75 -18.10 14.57 -22.61
CA GLU A 75 -17.24 13.71 -21.78
C GLU A 75 -15.98 13.29 -22.55
N VAL A 76 -16.11 12.95 -23.84
CA VAL A 76 -14.97 12.60 -24.72
C VAL A 76 -14.01 13.78 -24.85
N GLN A 77 -14.52 15.00 -25.09
CA GLN A 77 -13.67 16.22 -25.16
C GLN A 77 -12.89 16.45 -23.86
N VAL A 78 -13.53 16.27 -22.69
CA VAL A 78 -12.87 16.39 -21.40
C VAL A 78 -11.72 15.38 -21.27
N LEU A 79 -11.96 14.11 -21.66
CA LEU A 79 -10.95 13.06 -21.61
C LEU A 79 -9.79 13.31 -22.59
N GLN A 80 -10.09 13.81 -23.77
CA GLN A 80 -9.11 14.16 -24.77
C GLN A 80 -8.21 15.31 -24.27
N LEU A 81 -8.77 16.42 -23.83
CA LEU A 81 -8.02 17.55 -23.28
C LEU A 81 -7.17 17.13 -22.07
N ARG A 82 -7.71 16.26 -21.21
CA ARG A 82 -6.95 15.72 -20.07
C ARG A 82 -5.73 14.92 -20.53
N ARG A 83 -5.88 14.11 -21.56
CA ARG A 83 -4.80 13.26 -22.10
C ARG A 83 -3.74 14.07 -22.83
N GLU A 84 -4.16 14.98 -23.69
CA GLU A 84 -3.27 15.77 -24.54
C GLU A 84 -2.60 16.91 -23.79
N GLN A 85 -3.38 17.69 -23.04
CA GLN A 85 -2.90 18.92 -22.40
C GLN A 85 -2.46 18.71 -20.96
N ARG A 86 -2.77 17.55 -20.34
CA ARG A 86 -2.42 17.22 -18.94
C ARG A 86 -2.78 18.35 -17.98
N ARG A 87 -3.99 18.91 -18.11
CA ARG A 87 -4.48 20.01 -17.29
C ARG A 87 -5.51 19.54 -16.26
N GLY A 88 -5.66 20.34 -15.20
CA GLY A 88 -6.62 20.10 -14.13
C GLY A 88 -8.07 20.44 -14.52
N PRO A 89 -9.05 20.04 -13.66
CA PRO A 89 -10.47 20.30 -13.93
C PRO A 89 -10.84 21.75 -14.14
N GLU A 90 -10.17 22.69 -13.46
CA GLU A 90 -10.44 24.12 -13.59
C GLU A 90 -10.08 24.64 -14.99
N TRP A 91 -8.90 24.27 -15.48
CA TRP A 91 -8.45 24.66 -16.80
C TRP A 91 -9.33 24.06 -17.90
N ILE A 92 -9.61 22.74 -17.82
CA ILE A 92 -10.47 22.06 -18.80
C ILE A 92 -11.89 22.63 -18.75
N GLY A 93 -12.36 22.97 -17.55
CA GLY A 93 -13.67 23.58 -17.37
C GLY A 93 -13.78 24.96 -18.05
N ALA A 94 -12.75 25.78 -17.89
CA ALA A 94 -12.69 27.11 -18.56
C ALA A 94 -12.67 26.94 -20.08
N GLU A 95 -11.93 25.99 -20.62
CA GLU A 95 -11.82 25.74 -22.07
C GLU A 95 -13.14 25.24 -22.69
N LEU A 96 -13.89 24.42 -21.99
CA LEU A 96 -15.15 23.82 -22.48
C LEU A 96 -16.42 24.52 -21.98
N GLY A 97 -16.30 25.62 -21.23
CA GLY A 97 -17.45 26.30 -20.63
C GLY A 97 -18.17 25.43 -19.57
N LEU A 98 -17.46 24.54 -18.89
CA LEU A 98 -18.01 23.60 -17.89
C LEU A 98 -17.57 23.99 -16.48
N PRO A 99 -18.41 23.79 -15.45
CA PRO A 99 -17.96 23.88 -14.08
C PRO A 99 -16.85 22.86 -13.78
N ALA A 100 -15.77 23.27 -13.11
CA ALA A 100 -14.66 22.38 -12.73
C ALA A 100 -15.12 21.14 -11.97
N ARG A 101 -16.17 21.27 -11.14
CA ARG A 101 -16.81 20.16 -10.43
C ARG A 101 -17.38 19.10 -11.40
N THR A 102 -17.98 19.53 -12.50
CA THR A 102 -18.51 18.64 -13.54
C THR A 102 -17.37 17.89 -14.23
N VAL A 103 -16.32 18.60 -14.63
CA VAL A 103 -15.11 17.99 -15.20
C VAL A 103 -14.49 16.97 -14.23
N GLY A 104 -14.35 17.34 -12.96
CA GLY A 104 -13.84 16.43 -11.92
C GLY A 104 -14.71 15.18 -11.73
N ALA A 105 -16.04 15.30 -11.85
CA ALA A 105 -16.97 14.18 -11.79
C ALA A 105 -16.83 13.25 -13.01
N ILE A 106 -16.64 13.83 -14.22
CA ILE A 106 -16.39 13.08 -15.46
C ILE A 106 -15.07 12.29 -15.34
N LEU A 107 -13.97 12.96 -14.99
CA LEU A 107 -12.66 12.31 -14.84
C LEU A 107 -12.71 11.16 -13.83
N ARG A 108 -13.42 11.34 -12.71
CA ARG A 108 -13.59 10.28 -11.68
C ARG A 108 -14.44 9.12 -12.19
N ARG A 109 -15.49 9.39 -12.97
CA ARG A 109 -16.36 8.36 -13.57
C ARG A 109 -15.59 7.46 -14.54
N HIS A 110 -14.65 8.05 -15.26
CA HIS A 110 -13.79 7.35 -16.22
C HIS A 110 -12.46 6.90 -15.59
N GLU A 111 -12.35 6.90 -14.25
CA GLU A 111 -11.19 6.42 -13.49
C GLU A 111 -9.86 7.06 -13.90
N VAL A 112 -9.91 8.30 -14.41
CA VAL A 112 -8.71 9.03 -14.83
C VAL A 112 -7.90 9.44 -13.60
N PRO A 113 -6.60 9.08 -13.52
CA PRO A 113 -5.78 9.38 -12.36
C PRO A 113 -5.58 10.89 -12.17
N HIS A 114 -5.30 11.30 -10.91
CA HIS A 114 -4.92 12.67 -10.63
C HIS A 114 -3.58 13.01 -11.28
N LEU A 115 -3.39 14.28 -11.67
CA LEU A 115 -2.12 14.72 -12.27
C LEU A 115 -0.91 14.51 -11.33
N ALA A 116 -1.12 14.67 -10.03
CA ALA A 116 -0.10 14.41 -9.02
C ALA A 116 0.36 12.93 -8.95
N ASP A 117 -0.45 12.02 -9.51
CA ASP A 117 -0.15 10.59 -9.54
C ASP A 117 0.42 10.15 -10.90
N CYS A 118 0.64 11.12 -11.82
CA CYS A 118 1.15 10.87 -13.16
C CYS A 118 2.51 11.54 -13.38
N ASP A 119 3.33 10.93 -14.22
CA ASP A 119 4.55 11.54 -14.72
C ASP A 119 4.21 12.76 -15.59
N PRO A 120 4.80 13.93 -15.34
CA PRO A 120 4.49 15.16 -16.08
C PRO A 120 4.82 15.09 -17.57
N LEU A 121 5.86 14.32 -17.95
CA LEU A 121 6.33 14.21 -19.33
C LEU A 121 5.56 13.18 -20.13
N THR A 122 5.34 12.01 -19.56
CA THR A 122 4.74 10.87 -20.27
C THR A 122 3.24 10.75 -20.02
N GLY A 123 2.73 11.31 -18.94
CA GLY A 123 1.34 11.13 -18.47
C GLY A 123 1.08 9.74 -17.89
N GLN A 124 2.09 8.87 -17.81
CA GLN A 124 1.94 7.55 -17.20
C GLN A 124 1.70 7.67 -15.70
N GLN A 125 0.85 6.80 -15.19
CA GLN A 125 0.61 6.76 -13.75
C GLN A 125 1.84 6.24 -13.01
N ILE A 126 2.39 7.08 -12.11
CA ILE A 126 3.59 6.81 -11.31
C ILE A 126 3.27 6.44 -9.86
N ARG A 127 2.03 6.65 -9.41
CA ARG A 127 1.55 6.24 -8.09
C ARG A 127 0.45 5.22 -8.21
N ALA A 128 0.61 4.09 -7.53
CA ALA A 128 -0.44 3.10 -7.45
C ALA A 128 -1.60 3.64 -6.58
N THR A 129 -2.81 3.62 -7.12
CA THR A 129 -4.03 3.81 -6.33
C THR A 129 -4.42 2.50 -5.65
N ARG A 130 -5.40 2.54 -4.71
CA ARG A 130 -5.95 1.31 -4.11
C ARG A 130 -6.52 0.34 -5.17
N HIS A 131 -6.99 0.86 -6.29
CA HIS A 131 -7.58 0.07 -7.38
C HIS A 131 -6.54 -0.48 -8.36
N THR A 132 -5.41 0.21 -8.52
CA THR A 132 -4.33 -0.17 -9.45
C THR A 132 -3.13 -0.80 -8.75
N ALA A 133 -3.12 -0.86 -7.43
CA ALA A 133 -2.06 -1.49 -6.65
C ALA A 133 -2.08 -3.01 -6.88
N GLN A 134 -1.34 -3.48 -7.86
CA GLN A 134 -1.10 -4.90 -8.04
C GLN A 134 -0.09 -5.37 -7.00
N ARG A 135 -0.57 -6.16 -6.05
CA ARG A 135 0.29 -6.86 -5.12
C ARG A 135 0.89 -8.06 -5.84
N TYR A 136 2.17 -8.01 -6.12
CA TYR A 136 2.89 -9.16 -6.64
C TYR A 136 3.67 -9.86 -5.52
N GLU A 137 3.80 -11.15 -5.63
CA GLU A 137 4.62 -11.99 -4.77
C GLU A 137 5.16 -13.13 -5.63
N ARG A 138 6.45 -13.43 -5.51
CA ARG A 138 7.07 -14.53 -6.21
C ARG A 138 6.64 -15.86 -5.59
N SER A 139 6.66 -16.91 -6.39
CA SER A 139 6.13 -18.23 -5.99
C SER A 139 7.10 -18.99 -5.07
N GLN A 140 8.40 -18.73 -5.21
CA GLN A 140 9.43 -19.47 -4.47
C GLN A 140 10.50 -18.54 -3.88
N PRO A 141 11.14 -18.96 -2.78
CA PRO A 141 12.30 -18.27 -2.21
C PRO A 141 13.44 -18.17 -3.25
N GLY A 142 14.15 -17.04 -3.25
CA GLY A 142 15.28 -16.82 -4.15
C GLY A 142 14.91 -16.35 -5.56
N GLU A 143 13.65 -16.42 -5.98
CA GLU A 143 13.26 -15.88 -7.30
C GLU A 143 13.53 -14.38 -7.43
N LEU A 144 13.42 -13.63 -6.34
CA LEU A 144 13.66 -12.20 -6.32
C LEU A 144 14.10 -11.73 -4.94
N VAL A 145 15.26 -11.08 -4.88
CA VAL A 145 15.75 -10.39 -3.70
C VAL A 145 15.69 -8.88 -3.97
N HIS A 146 15.08 -8.15 -3.06
CA HIS A 146 15.05 -6.69 -3.07
C HIS A 146 16.20 -6.13 -2.25
N MET A 147 16.89 -5.11 -2.73
CA MET A 147 18.01 -4.47 -2.04
C MET A 147 17.82 -2.95 -2.03
N ASP A 148 18.18 -2.32 -0.90
CA ASP A 148 18.14 -0.88 -0.71
C ASP A 148 19.08 -0.43 0.42
N VAL A 149 19.41 0.87 0.45
CA VAL A 149 20.19 1.49 1.52
C VAL A 149 19.38 2.58 2.20
N LYS A 150 19.27 2.50 3.52
CA LYS A 150 18.60 3.49 4.33
C LYS A 150 19.60 4.30 5.18
N LYS A 151 19.61 5.61 4.97
CA LYS A 151 20.40 6.53 5.81
C LYS A 151 19.68 6.81 7.13
N LEU A 152 20.37 6.63 8.24
CA LEU A 152 19.92 6.98 9.58
C LEU A 152 20.90 7.98 10.19
N GLY A 153 20.42 9.10 10.71
CA GLY A 153 21.26 10.03 11.45
C GLY A 153 21.96 9.32 12.62
N ARG A 154 23.23 9.59 12.83
CA ARG A 154 23.99 9.07 13.98
C ARG A 154 23.49 9.66 15.28
N ILE A 155 23.64 8.89 16.34
CA ILE A 155 23.30 9.29 17.70
C ILE A 155 24.58 9.79 18.37
N PRO A 156 24.61 11.01 18.93
CA PRO A 156 25.75 11.49 19.69
C PRO A 156 25.92 10.70 20.98
N ASP A 157 27.14 10.70 21.50
CA ASP A 157 27.43 10.13 22.83
C ASP A 157 26.62 10.87 23.92
N GLY A 158 26.04 10.10 24.83
CA GLY A 158 25.06 10.60 25.79
C GLY A 158 23.64 10.67 25.27
N GLY A 159 23.41 10.26 24.02
CA GLY A 159 22.09 10.25 23.36
C GLY A 159 21.72 11.58 22.71
N GLY A 160 20.74 11.50 21.77
CA GLY A 160 20.23 12.69 21.11
C GLY A 160 19.02 13.31 21.86
N TRP A 161 18.21 14.09 21.14
CA TRP A 161 17.05 14.79 21.69
C TRP A 161 16.05 13.89 22.44
N ARG A 162 15.99 12.61 22.12
CA ARG A 162 15.11 11.64 22.80
C ARG A 162 15.61 11.27 24.20
N ALA A 163 16.94 11.31 24.42
CA ALA A 163 17.55 11.04 25.72
C ALA A 163 17.62 12.29 26.61
N GLN A 164 17.97 13.42 25.99
CA GLN A 164 18.30 14.65 26.72
C GLN A 164 17.20 15.72 26.71
N GLY A 165 16.14 15.49 25.90
CA GLY A 165 15.13 16.50 25.61
C GLY A 165 15.56 17.50 24.52
N GLY A 166 14.57 18.08 23.84
CA GLY A 166 14.81 18.90 22.63
C GLY A 166 15.64 20.17 22.90
N THR A 167 15.47 20.79 24.04
CA THR A 167 16.18 22.04 24.39
C THR A 167 17.68 21.82 24.59
N VAL A 168 18.03 20.79 25.39
CA VAL A 168 19.44 20.46 25.69
C VAL A 168 20.15 19.98 24.42
N ALA A 169 19.54 19.10 23.65
CA ALA A 169 20.11 18.59 22.40
C ALA A 169 20.30 19.70 21.35
N ASN A 170 19.39 20.67 21.27
CA ASN A 170 19.52 21.82 20.37
C ASN A 170 20.66 22.77 20.81
N HIS A 171 20.87 22.97 22.10
CA HIS A 171 22.00 23.74 22.59
C HIS A 171 23.35 23.05 22.31
N ALA A 172 23.45 21.75 22.59
CA ALA A 172 24.62 20.94 22.28
C ALA A 172 24.96 20.95 20.79
N SER A 173 23.95 20.76 19.93
CA SER A 173 24.13 20.79 18.47
C SER A 173 24.51 22.17 17.91
N ARG A 174 24.13 23.26 18.58
CA ARG A 174 24.55 24.61 18.20
C ARG A 174 25.95 24.93 18.66
N ALA A 175 26.39 24.39 19.81
CA ALA A 175 27.73 24.53 20.34
C ALA A 175 28.77 23.72 19.56
N ASP A 176 28.44 22.48 19.21
CA ASP A 176 29.28 21.61 18.39
C ASP A 176 28.72 21.57 16.95
N LYS A 177 29.40 22.28 16.05
CA LYS A 177 29.06 22.37 14.62
C LYS A 177 29.52 21.17 13.82
N THR A 178 30.12 20.15 14.41
CA THR A 178 30.60 18.95 13.73
C THR A 178 29.42 18.09 13.31
N PRO A 179 29.21 17.84 12.00
CA PRO A 179 28.13 16.97 11.54
C PRO A 179 28.37 15.54 12.03
N LEU A 180 27.42 14.98 12.78
CA LEU A 180 27.47 13.57 13.23
C LEU A 180 27.45 12.56 12.08
N GLY A 181 26.95 12.97 10.91
CA GLY A 181 26.85 12.10 9.75
C GLY A 181 25.73 11.07 9.85
N TYR A 182 25.86 10.04 9.02
CA TYR A 182 24.84 9.00 8.87
C TYR A 182 25.44 7.61 9.03
N ASP A 183 24.63 6.69 9.52
CA ASP A 183 24.79 5.25 9.33
C ASP A 183 24.05 4.83 8.06
N TYR A 184 24.65 3.96 7.31
CA TYR A 184 24.10 3.42 6.08
C TYR A 184 23.65 1.98 6.34
N VAL A 185 22.35 1.81 6.52
CA VAL A 185 21.75 0.50 6.74
C VAL A 185 21.47 -0.13 5.38
N HIS A 186 22.30 -1.06 4.97
CA HIS A 186 22.10 -1.87 3.79
C HIS A 186 21.14 -2.99 4.12
N SER A 187 20.14 -3.21 3.30
CA SER A 187 19.11 -4.22 3.53
C SER A 187 18.84 -5.03 2.27
N ALA A 188 18.69 -6.33 2.42
CA ALA A 188 18.20 -7.25 1.41
C ALA A 188 17.06 -8.09 1.97
N ILE A 189 16.03 -8.34 1.16
CA ILE A 189 14.87 -9.13 1.57
C ILE A 189 14.40 -10.02 0.42
N ASP A 190 14.17 -11.29 0.69
CA ASP A 190 13.56 -12.21 -0.26
C ASP A 190 12.07 -11.89 -0.46
N ASP A 191 11.65 -11.84 -1.72
CA ASP A 191 10.27 -11.46 -2.08
C ASP A 191 9.23 -12.46 -1.57
N HIS A 192 9.53 -13.77 -1.60
CA HIS A 192 8.61 -14.82 -1.20
C HIS A 192 8.55 -15.00 0.31
N SER A 193 9.68 -15.31 0.92
CA SER A 193 9.75 -15.67 2.36
C SER A 193 9.70 -14.46 3.28
N ARG A 194 10.11 -13.27 2.80
CA ARG A 194 10.40 -12.07 3.60
C ARG A 194 11.61 -12.23 4.51
N LEU A 195 12.42 -13.30 4.35
CA LEU A 195 13.69 -13.41 5.05
C LEU A 195 14.53 -12.16 4.72
N ALA A 196 15.05 -11.52 5.76
CA ALA A 196 15.76 -10.27 5.64
C ALA A 196 17.17 -10.37 6.19
N TYR A 197 18.09 -9.66 5.54
CA TYR A 197 19.45 -9.45 6.01
C TYR A 197 19.76 -7.96 5.98
N SER A 198 20.38 -7.43 7.01
CA SER A 198 20.76 -6.01 7.06
C SER A 198 22.06 -5.81 7.82
N GLU A 199 22.86 -4.84 7.37
CA GLU A 199 24.10 -4.42 7.97
C GLU A 199 24.19 -2.90 8.05
N ILE A 200 24.87 -2.38 9.07
CA ILE A 200 25.28 -0.99 9.12
C ILE A 200 26.68 -0.88 8.53
N LEU A 201 26.82 -0.13 7.45
CA LEU A 201 28.09 0.06 6.76
C LEU A 201 28.46 1.55 6.73
N THR A 202 29.70 1.83 6.32
CA THR A 202 30.28 3.18 6.41
C THR A 202 29.75 4.15 5.35
N ASP A 203 29.31 3.61 4.22
CA ASP A 203 28.85 4.39 3.07
C ASP A 203 27.89 3.58 2.17
N GLU A 204 27.41 4.21 1.10
CA GLU A 204 26.58 3.61 0.05
C GLU A 204 27.32 3.48 -1.28
N LYS A 205 28.65 3.43 -1.26
CA LYS A 205 29.45 3.30 -2.50
C LYS A 205 29.25 1.93 -3.13
N GLY A 206 29.47 1.87 -4.45
CA GLY A 206 29.27 0.65 -5.20
C GLY A 206 30.09 -0.55 -4.71
N VAL A 207 31.34 -0.32 -4.27
CA VAL A 207 32.19 -1.37 -3.66
C VAL A 207 31.57 -1.91 -2.37
N THR A 208 31.05 -1.04 -1.53
CA THR A 208 30.37 -1.40 -0.28
C THR A 208 29.09 -2.16 -0.56
N CYS A 209 28.28 -1.71 -1.53
CA CYS A 209 27.06 -2.40 -1.96
C CYS A 209 27.35 -3.78 -2.54
N ARG A 210 28.45 -3.92 -3.30
CA ARG A 210 28.92 -5.21 -3.83
C ARG A 210 29.27 -6.20 -2.72
N GLY A 211 30.08 -5.77 -1.74
CA GLY A 211 30.45 -6.60 -0.60
C GLY A 211 29.24 -7.01 0.23
N PHE A 212 28.30 -6.09 0.43
CA PHE A 212 27.04 -6.39 1.12
C PHE A 212 26.22 -7.47 0.40
N LEU A 213 26.06 -7.38 -0.93
CA LEU A 213 25.29 -8.37 -1.70
C LEU A 213 25.88 -9.77 -1.61
N LEU A 214 27.21 -9.90 -1.62
CA LEU A 214 27.89 -11.22 -1.41
C LEU A 214 27.57 -11.80 -0.02
N ARG A 215 27.65 -11.00 1.03
CA ARG A 215 27.32 -11.46 2.39
C ARG A 215 25.84 -11.78 2.55
N ALA A 216 24.97 -10.96 1.94
CA ALA A 216 23.54 -11.24 1.91
C ALA A 216 23.23 -12.58 1.20
N ALA A 217 23.88 -12.84 0.07
CA ALA A 217 23.72 -14.11 -0.66
C ALA A 217 24.19 -15.32 0.19
N ALA A 218 25.33 -15.18 0.87
CA ALA A 218 25.81 -16.22 1.79
C ALA A 218 24.83 -16.45 2.96
N TYR A 219 24.29 -15.38 3.53
CA TYR A 219 23.27 -15.45 4.56
C TYR A 219 22.01 -16.20 4.08
N PHE A 220 21.51 -15.84 2.90
CA PHE A 220 20.34 -16.50 2.31
C PHE A 220 20.61 -17.99 2.03
N ALA A 221 21.79 -18.32 1.52
CA ALA A 221 22.20 -19.72 1.29
C ALA A 221 22.22 -20.54 2.58
N ALA A 222 22.74 -19.97 3.67
CA ALA A 222 22.74 -20.60 4.99
C ALA A 222 21.33 -20.87 5.55
N HIS A 223 20.32 -20.17 5.02
CA HIS A 223 18.90 -20.35 5.39
C HIS A 223 18.08 -21.09 4.32
N GLY A 224 18.75 -21.85 3.43
CA GLY A 224 18.09 -22.69 2.42
C GLY A 224 17.74 -21.99 1.10
N ILE A 225 18.06 -20.70 0.92
CA ILE A 225 17.93 -20.01 -0.36
C ILE A 225 19.29 -20.10 -1.10
N THR A 226 19.56 -21.23 -1.70
CA THR A 226 20.86 -21.53 -2.32
C THR A 226 21.07 -20.82 -3.66
N GLN A 227 20.01 -20.35 -4.32
CA GLN A 227 20.08 -19.68 -5.59
C GLN A 227 19.25 -18.40 -5.59
N ILE A 228 19.86 -17.27 -5.95
CA ILE A 228 19.18 -16.01 -6.20
C ILE A 228 19.06 -15.83 -7.70
N GLN A 229 17.82 -15.84 -8.22
CA GLN A 229 17.58 -15.69 -9.67
C GLN A 229 17.60 -14.22 -10.12
N ARG A 230 17.12 -13.32 -9.28
CA ARG A 230 17.02 -11.89 -9.60
C ARG A 230 17.32 -11.04 -8.38
N VAL A 231 18.00 -9.92 -8.60
CA VAL A 231 18.20 -8.87 -7.60
C VAL A 231 17.56 -7.59 -8.10
N MET A 232 16.70 -6.97 -7.31
CA MET A 232 16.03 -5.70 -7.64
C MET A 232 16.59 -4.58 -6.79
N THR A 233 16.96 -3.48 -7.44
CA THR A 233 17.41 -2.23 -6.81
C THR A 233 16.67 -1.03 -7.41
N ASP A 234 16.83 0.12 -6.79
CA ASP A 234 16.52 1.38 -7.44
C ASP A 234 17.56 1.73 -8.53
N ASN A 235 17.43 2.92 -9.13
CA ASN A 235 18.30 3.38 -10.20
C ASN A 235 19.53 4.15 -9.70
N ALA A 236 19.91 4.04 -8.43
CA ALA A 236 21.08 4.75 -7.89
C ALA A 236 22.38 4.32 -8.60
N TRP A 237 23.29 5.29 -8.77
CA TRP A 237 24.58 5.07 -9.42
C TRP A 237 25.39 3.95 -8.78
N ALA A 238 25.30 3.81 -7.47
CA ALA A 238 26.00 2.76 -6.72
C ALA A 238 25.64 1.35 -7.16
N TYR A 239 24.49 1.14 -7.80
CA TYR A 239 24.04 -0.18 -8.24
C TYR A 239 24.31 -0.43 -9.73
N ARG A 240 24.30 0.62 -10.57
CA ARG A 240 24.29 0.48 -12.03
C ARG A 240 25.45 -0.29 -12.61
N TYR A 241 26.66 -0.07 -12.10
CA TYR A 241 27.87 -0.69 -12.63
C TYR A 241 28.57 -1.61 -11.63
N SER A 242 28.48 -1.27 -10.36
CA SER A 242 29.27 -1.94 -9.33
C SER A 242 28.76 -3.33 -8.96
N LEU A 243 27.49 -3.63 -9.22
CA LEU A 243 26.91 -4.93 -8.89
C LEU A 243 27.05 -5.98 -10.01
N HIS A 244 27.43 -5.61 -11.25
CA HIS A 244 27.46 -6.54 -12.38
C HIS A 244 28.28 -7.79 -12.06
N SER A 245 29.53 -7.63 -11.62
CA SER A 245 30.43 -8.77 -11.36
C SER A 245 29.90 -9.74 -10.29
N VAL A 246 29.21 -9.23 -9.27
CA VAL A 246 28.61 -10.07 -8.22
C VAL A 246 27.34 -10.74 -8.72
N ILE A 247 26.52 -10.03 -9.46
CA ILE A 247 25.29 -10.56 -10.03
C ILE A 247 25.61 -11.67 -11.04
N ASP A 248 26.63 -11.47 -11.86
CA ASP A 248 27.12 -12.49 -12.79
C ASP A 248 27.69 -13.71 -12.03
N HIS A 249 28.48 -13.45 -10.97
CA HIS A 249 28.99 -14.52 -10.09
C HIS A 249 27.87 -15.36 -9.43
N LEU A 250 26.77 -14.71 -9.05
CA LEU A 250 25.60 -15.38 -8.47
C LEU A 250 24.72 -16.06 -9.54
N GLY A 251 25.01 -15.91 -10.83
CA GLY A 251 24.16 -16.37 -11.93
C GLY A 251 22.78 -15.70 -11.93
N ALA A 252 22.67 -14.52 -11.35
CA ALA A 252 21.43 -13.80 -11.16
C ALA A 252 21.19 -12.77 -12.28
N LYS A 253 19.97 -12.24 -12.35
CA LYS A 253 19.61 -11.13 -13.23
C LYS A 253 19.38 -9.86 -12.41
N HIS A 254 20.02 -8.74 -12.79
CA HIS A 254 19.76 -7.43 -12.19
C HIS A 254 18.47 -6.83 -12.76
N LEU A 255 17.60 -6.39 -11.88
CA LEU A 255 16.37 -5.69 -12.22
C LEU A 255 16.41 -4.29 -11.60
N PHE A 256 16.20 -3.28 -12.41
CA PHE A 256 15.99 -1.92 -11.95
C PHE A 256 14.50 -1.60 -11.89
N ILE A 257 14.09 -0.84 -10.87
CA ILE A 257 12.74 -0.29 -10.85
C ILE A 257 12.56 0.68 -12.02
N ARG A 258 11.33 0.80 -12.52
CA ARG A 258 11.01 1.86 -13.48
C ARG A 258 11.15 3.22 -12.82
N PRO A 259 11.59 4.25 -13.56
CA PRO A 259 11.60 5.61 -13.04
C PRO A 259 10.24 5.98 -12.42
N HIS A 260 10.27 6.65 -11.29
CA HIS A 260 9.07 7.05 -10.53
C HIS A 260 8.15 5.91 -10.03
N CYS A 261 8.64 4.67 -10.03
CA CYS A 261 7.88 3.50 -9.58
C CYS A 261 8.50 2.84 -8.31
N PRO A 262 8.66 3.57 -7.20
CA PRO A 262 9.31 3.04 -5.98
C PRO A 262 8.58 1.81 -5.43
N TRP A 263 7.27 1.71 -5.62
CA TRP A 263 6.49 0.55 -5.15
C TRP A 263 6.97 -0.80 -5.70
N GLN A 264 7.72 -0.81 -6.81
CA GLN A 264 8.32 -2.05 -7.33
C GLN A 264 9.35 -2.62 -6.36
N ASN A 265 10.07 -1.77 -5.61
CA ASN A 265 10.97 -2.18 -4.52
C ASN A 265 10.29 -2.21 -3.14
N GLY A 266 8.98 -2.25 -3.12
CA GLY A 266 8.15 -2.05 -1.93
C GLY A 266 8.39 -3.03 -0.78
N LYS A 267 9.01 -4.22 -1.02
CA LYS A 267 9.33 -5.18 0.05
C LYS A 267 10.46 -4.64 0.93
N VAL A 268 11.54 -4.17 0.34
CA VAL A 268 12.66 -3.59 1.11
C VAL A 268 12.31 -2.22 1.69
N GLU A 269 11.49 -1.42 0.99
CA GLU A 269 10.96 -0.18 1.57
C GLU A 269 10.12 -0.45 2.82
N ARG A 270 9.29 -1.49 2.79
CA ARG A 270 8.52 -1.92 3.95
C ARG A 270 9.42 -2.44 5.07
N LEU A 271 10.46 -3.20 4.75
CA LEU A 271 11.48 -3.62 5.72
C LEU A 271 12.13 -2.39 6.36
N ASN A 272 12.61 -1.43 5.58
CA ASN A 272 13.23 -0.20 6.07
C ASN A 272 12.30 0.60 7.00
N ARG A 273 11.01 0.66 6.69
CA ARG A 273 10.02 1.26 7.59
C ARG A 273 9.88 0.49 8.91
N THR A 274 9.90 -0.84 8.84
CA THR A 274 9.83 -1.71 10.01
C THR A 274 11.10 -1.59 10.87
N LEU A 275 12.29 -1.58 10.23
CA LEU A 275 13.56 -1.29 10.89
C LEU A 275 13.51 0.04 11.67
N GLN A 276 12.99 1.09 11.03
CA GLN A 276 12.89 2.39 11.69
C GLN A 276 11.97 2.36 12.92
N SER A 277 10.80 1.73 12.80
CA SER A 277 9.77 1.76 13.85
C SER A 277 10.01 0.73 14.97
N GLU A 278 10.62 -0.39 14.68
CA GLU A 278 10.75 -1.52 15.62
C GLU A 278 12.17 -1.75 16.13
N TRP A 279 13.18 -1.11 15.51
CA TRP A 279 14.57 -1.13 15.96
C TRP A 279 15.10 0.28 16.16
N ALA A 280 15.35 1.06 15.09
CA ALA A 280 16.17 2.29 15.15
C ALA A 280 15.60 3.38 16.08
N TYR A 281 14.26 3.44 16.21
CA TYR A 281 13.55 4.45 17.01
C TYR A 281 12.59 3.82 18.04
N ARG A 282 12.70 2.55 18.30
CA ARG A 282 11.82 1.82 19.24
C ARG A 282 12.11 2.19 20.68
N GLN A 283 13.37 2.46 21.03
CA GLN A 283 13.83 2.83 22.35
C GLN A 283 14.78 4.02 22.28
N VAL A 284 15.10 4.57 23.43
CA VAL A 284 16.11 5.62 23.56
C VAL A 284 17.48 4.96 23.62
N PHE A 285 18.33 5.26 22.65
CA PHE A 285 19.73 4.84 22.63
C PHE A 285 20.62 6.00 23.09
N HIS A 286 21.62 5.71 23.92
CA HIS A 286 22.56 6.69 24.44
C HIS A 286 23.81 6.82 23.57
N SER A 287 24.03 5.94 22.62
CA SER A 287 25.12 6.03 21.65
C SER A 287 24.74 5.36 20.33
N ASN A 288 25.51 5.69 19.30
CA ASN A 288 25.35 5.02 18.00
C ASN A 288 25.75 3.56 18.05
N GLN A 289 26.76 3.23 18.88
CA GLN A 289 27.22 1.87 19.08
C GLN A 289 26.14 0.97 19.74
N GLU A 290 25.44 1.51 20.73
CA GLU A 290 24.31 0.82 21.38
C GLU A 290 23.21 0.46 20.37
N ARG A 291 22.82 1.44 19.51
CA ARG A 291 21.85 1.19 18.44
C ARG A 291 22.36 0.13 17.45
N ALA A 292 23.62 0.20 17.07
CA ALA A 292 24.21 -0.77 16.14
C ALA A 292 24.21 -2.19 16.72
N ALA A 293 24.58 -2.35 17.99
CA ALA A 293 24.57 -3.64 18.67
C ALA A 293 23.18 -4.27 18.75
N ALA A 294 22.13 -3.48 18.80
CA ALA A 294 20.75 -3.95 18.83
C ALA A 294 20.21 -4.43 17.47
N LEU A 295 20.94 -4.25 16.35
CA LEU A 295 20.46 -4.64 15.03
C LEU A 295 20.40 -6.17 14.86
N ALA A 296 21.47 -6.89 15.21
CA ALA A 296 21.55 -8.33 15.01
C ALA A 296 20.48 -9.10 15.81
N PRO A 297 20.26 -8.85 17.12
CA PRO A 297 19.16 -9.45 17.86
C PRO A 297 17.78 -9.11 17.29
N TRP A 298 17.61 -7.90 16.79
CA TRP A 298 16.35 -7.51 16.16
C TRP A 298 16.10 -8.26 14.84
N LEU A 299 17.12 -8.45 14.00
CA LEU A 299 17.01 -9.23 12.76
C LEU A 299 16.68 -10.69 13.05
N GLU A 300 17.29 -11.28 14.07
CA GLU A 300 16.98 -12.62 14.53
C GLU A 300 15.50 -12.74 14.93
N HIS A 301 15.02 -11.79 15.75
CA HIS A 301 13.60 -11.68 16.08
C HIS A 301 12.72 -11.50 14.85
N TYR A 302 13.10 -10.60 13.92
CA TYR A 302 12.35 -10.34 12.71
C TYR A 302 12.16 -11.60 11.86
N ASN A 303 13.22 -12.37 11.67
CA ASN A 303 13.22 -13.53 10.79
C ASN A 303 12.54 -14.76 11.42
N ASN A 304 12.70 -14.95 12.72
CA ASN A 304 12.30 -16.20 13.38
C ASN A 304 11.06 -16.10 14.25
N GLN A 305 10.68 -14.89 14.69
CA GLN A 305 9.59 -14.75 15.68
C GLN A 305 8.53 -13.72 15.26
N ARG A 306 8.92 -12.67 14.54
CA ARG A 306 8.00 -11.59 14.20
C ARG A 306 6.88 -12.07 13.29
N ARG A 307 5.64 -11.83 13.73
CA ARG A 307 4.45 -12.16 12.94
C ARG A 307 4.24 -11.19 11.79
N HIS A 308 4.12 -11.72 10.57
CA HIS A 308 3.88 -10.95 9.35
C HIS A 308 2.45 -11.15 8.84
N SER A 309 1.69 -10.08 8.72
CA SER A 309 0.31 -10.14 8.16
C SER A 309 0.28 -10.72 6.74
N ALA A 310 1.33 -10.44 5.95
CA ALA A 310 1.46 -10.99 4.59
C ALA A 310 1.72 -12.51 4.56
N LEU A 311 2.18 -13.07 5.67
CA LEU A 311 2.51 -14.50 5.83
C LEU A 311 1.47 -15.24 6.69
N GLY A 312 0.26 -14.70 6.80
CA GLY A 312 -0.77 -15.29 7.66
C GLY A 312 -0.43 -15.27 9.15
N GLY A 313 0.33 -14.28 9.61
CA GLY A 313 0.75 -14.15 11.01
C GLY A 313 1.94 -15.03 11.40
N ARG A 314 2.64 -15.62 10.44
CA ARG A 314 3.85 -16.45 10.68
C ARG A 314 5.12 -15.65 10.43
N PRO A 315 6.26 -16.05 11.01
CA PRO A 315 7.56 -15.43 10.75
C PRO A 315 8.13 -15.81 9.37
N PRO A 316 9.07 -15.02 8.81
CA PRO A 316 9.74 -15.29 7.54
C PRO A 316 10.29 -16.70 7.38
N ILE A 317 10.98 -17.20 8.39
CA ILE A 317 11.59 -18.54 8.37
C ILE A 317 10.58 -19.66 8.08
N SER A 318 9.32 -19.47 8.42
CA SER A 318 8.27 -20.47 8.20
C SER A 318 7.93 -20.75 6.74
N ARG A 319 8.42 -19.94 5.81
CA ARG A 319 8.28 -20.13 4.36
C ARG A 319 9.49 -20.73 3.69
N LEU A 320 10.50 -21.02 4.46
CA LEU A 320 11.67 -21.75 3.99
C LEU A 320 11.45 -23.21 4.33
N SER A 321 11.65 -24.10 3.36
CA SER A 321 11.57 -25.54 3.59
C SER A 321 12.60 -25.92 4.64
N THR A 322 12.17 -26.47 5.74
CA THR A 322 13.07 -27.19 6.67
C THR A 322 13.55 -28.42 5.89
N THR A 323 14.77 -28.36 5.39
CA THR A 323 15.51 -29.56 4.94
C THR A 323 15.76 -30.45 6.14
#